data_d1d2e4363446e1c2c81bc6f526576a91
#
_entry.id   d1d2e4363446e1c2c81bc6f526576a91
#
_cell.length_a   1.000
_cell.length_b   1.000
_cell.length_c   1.000
_cell.angle_alpha   90.00
_cell.angle_beta   90.00
_cell.angle_gamma   90.00
#
_symmetry.space_group_name_H-M   'P 1'
#
loop_
_entity.id
_entity.type
_entity.pdbx_description
1 polymer ?
#
loop_
_entity_poly.entity_id
_entity_poly.type
_entity_poly.pdbx_seq_one_letter_code
_entity_poly.pdbx_strand_id
1 'polypeptide(L)'
;VIRPGDAVEMAAAWKLAIESTENPTALILTRQNVETMENSSVEGVSKGAYVIGKEENHLDAIIIASGSEVNLAMKAKKVLFEKGIDVRVVSMPCQEFFDQQDEQYKEAVLPNAMRKRLSVEMASSFGWHKYVGLDGITMSINEFGKSAPAQDVIPSYGFTVDGVVENIEKLLK
;
A
#
# COMPACT_ATOMS: atom_id res chain seq x y z
N VAL A 1 -6.62 7.23 -11.08
CA VAL A 1 -5.17 7.33 -10.82
C VAL A 1 -4.63 5.95 -10.46
N ILE A 2 -3.51 5.52 -11.10
CA ILE A 2 -2.89 4.23 -10.80
C ILE A 2 -1.43 4.45 -10.36
N ARG A 3 -1.05 3.85 -9.24
CA ARG A 3 0.29 3.97 -8.65
C ARG A 3 0.92 2.58 -8.44
N PRO A 4 1.51 1.99 -9.50
CA PRO A 4 2.04 0.64 -9.48
C PRO A 4 3.30 0.51 -8.60
N GLY A 5 3.44 -0.61 -7.88
CA GLY A 5 4.52 -0.90 -6.95
C GLY A 5 5.74 -1.59 -7.56
N ASP A 6 5.57 -2.26 -8.71
CA ASP A 6 6.64 -2.99 -9.39
C ASP A 6 6.38 -3.16 -10.89
N ALA A 7 7.22 -3.96 -11.58
CA ALA A 7 7.13 -4.16 -13.03
C ALA A 7 5.85 -4.91 -13.45
N VAL A 8 5.34 -5.85 -12.64
CA VAL A 8 4.12 -6.60 -12.95
C VAL A 8 2.90 -5.68 -12.82
N GLU A 9 2.82 -4.93 -11.73
CA GLU A 9 1.77 -3.93 -11.55
C GLU A 9 1.83 -2.82 -12.61
N MET A 10 3.06 -2.44 -13.04
CA MET A 10 3.25 -1.46 -14.12
C MET A 10 2.68 -1.96 -15.44
N ALA A 11 2.94 -3.21 -15.81
CA ALA A 11 2.39 -3.79 -17.04
C ALA A 11 0.85 -3.82 -17.00
N ALA A 12 0.28 -4.17 -15.85
CA ALA A 12 -1.17 -4.13 -15.64
C ALA A 12 -1.73 -2.70 -15.73
N ALA A 13 -1.06 -1.72 -15.10
CA ALA A 13 -1.46 -0.32 -15.12
C ALA A 13 -1.46 0.26 -16.56
N TRP A 14 -0.46 -0.07 -17.38
CA TRP A 14 -0.43 0.32 -18.79
C TRP A 14 -1.58 -0.31 -19.59
N LYS A 15 -1.85 -1.61 -19.37
CA LYS A 15 -2.99 -2.28 -20.01
C LYS A 15 -4.29 -1.55 -19.68
N LEU A 16 -4.56 -1.29 -18.42
CA LEU A 16 -5.76 -0.59 -17.96
C LEU A 16 -5.85 0.84 -18.53
N ALA A 17 -4.72 1.55 -18.61
CA ALA A 17 -4.68 2.90 -19.18
C ALA A 17 -5.03 2.91 -20.67
N ILE A 18 -4.56 1.92 -21.44
CA ILE A 18 -4.86 1.80 -22.89
C ILE A 18 -6.32 1.38 -23.11
N GLU A 19 -6.86 0.50 -22.26
CA GLU A 19 -8.25 0.05 -22.32
C GLU A 19 -9.26 1.12 -21.86
N SER A 20 -8.80 2.15 -21.13
CA SER A 20 -9.66 3.26 -20.67
C SER A 20 -9.92 4.27 -21.77
N THR A 21 -10.99 4.07 -22.53
CA THR A 21 -11.37 4.94 -23.66
C THR A 21 -12.24 6.14 -23.27
N GLU A 22 -12.89 6.08 -22.11
CA GLU A 22 -13.86 7.10 -21.67
C GLU A 22 -13.25 8.14 -20.71
N ASN A 23 -12.16 7.79 -20.01
CA ASN A 23 -11.56 8.62 -18.98
C ASN A 23 -10.03 8.68 -19.12
N PRO A 24 -9.39 9.83 -18.82
CA PRO A 24 -7.93 9.91 -18.76
C PRO A 24 -7.39 9.08 -17.59
N THR A 25 -6.26 8.41 -17.82
CA THR A 25 -5.57 7.65 -16.76
C THR A 25 -4.23 8.30 -16.43
N ALA A 26 -4.02 8.63 -15.16
CA ALA A 26 -2.74 9.11 -14.65
C ALA A 26 -1.97 7.93 -14.03
N LEU A 27 -0.76 7.67 -14.53
CA LEU A 27 0.18 6.70 -13.97
C LEU A 27 1.22 7.46 -13.13
N ILE A 28 1.23 7.24 -11.82
CA ILE A 28 2.19 7.87 -10.90
C ILE A 28 3.32 6.89 -10.61
N LEU A 29 4.48 7.17 -11.16
CA LEU A 29 5.61 6.27 -11.15
C LEU A 29 6.73 6.76 -10.23
N THR A 30 7.46 5.83 -9.63
CA THR A 30 8.67 6.14 -8.88
C THR A 30 9.87 6.30 -9.80
N ARG A 31 10.85 7.10 -9.39
CA ARG A 31 12.18 7.20 -10.02
C ARG A 31 13.20 6.24 -9.42
N GLN A 32 12.82 5.51 -8.39
CA GLN A 32 13.66 4.53 -7.71
C GLN A 32 13.59 3.17 -8.40
N ASN A 33 14.65 2.38 -8.25
CA ASN A 33 14.58 0.96 -8.57
C ASN A 33 13.72 0.25 -7.52
N VAL A 34 12.75 -0.52 -7.99
CA VAL A 34 11.87 -1.34 -7.15
C VAL A 34 12.04 -2.81 -7.53
N GLU A 35 12.04 -3.68 -6.54
CA GLU A 35 12.10 -5.12 -6.74
C GLU A 35 10.73 -5.62 -7.21
N THR A 36 10.71 -6.54 -8.18
CA THR A 36 9.48 -7.25 -8.55
C THR A 36 9.14 -8.24 -7.44
N MET A 37 7.91 -8.15 -6.94
CA MET A 37 7.44 -8.98 -5.84
C MET A 37 6.81 -10.27 -6.37
N GLU A 38 7.08 -11.39 -5.70
CA GLU A 38 6.65 -12.73 -6.14
C GLU A 38 5.12 -12.84 -6.31
N ASN A 39 4.36 -12.17 -5.45
CA ASN A 39 2.89 -12.23 -5.43
C ASN A 39 2.21 -11.06 -6.15
N SER A 40 2.94 -10.28 -6.95
CA SER A 40 2.33 -9.22 -7.76
C SER A 40 1.35 -9.80 -8.77
N SER A 41 0.18 -9.18 -8.89
CA SER A 41 -0.94 -9.73 -9.66
C SER A 41 -1.53 -8.72 -10.63
N VAL A 42 -1.51 -9.06 -11.92
CA VAL A 42 -2.19 -8.29 -12.98
C VAL A 42 -3.69 -8.20 -12.71
N GLU A 43 -4.32 -9.32 -12.30
CA GLU A 43 -5.73 -9.34 -11.93
C GLU A 43 -6.00 -8.47 -10.69
N GLY A 44 -5.12 -8.55 -9.68
CA GLY A 44 -5.23 -7.74 -8.47
C GLY A 44 -5.21 -6.24 -8.75
N VAL A 45 -4.34 -5.79 -9.67
CA VAL A 45 -4.30 -4.39 -10.12
C VAL A 45 -5.60 -3.98 -10.80
N SER A 46 -6.20 -4.83 -11.61
CA SER A 46 -7.47 -4.55 -12.28
C SER A 46 -8.64 -4.37 -11.30
N LYS A 47 -8.53 -4.96 -10.12
CA LYS A 47 -9.49 -4.79 -9.01
C LYS A 47 -9.17 -3.60 -8.09
N GLY A 48 -8.04 -2.93 -8.31
CA GLY A 48 -7.63 -1.71 -7.62
C GLY A 48 -6.88 -1.92 -6.32
N ALA A 49 -7.12 -3.02 -5.61
CA ALA A 49 -6.35 -3.46 -4.45
C ALA A 49 -6.43 -4.98 -4.30
N TYR A 50 -5.38 -5.59 -3.72
CA TYR A 50 -5.32 -7.02 -3.47
C TYR A 50 -4.34 -7.36 -2.36
N VAL A 51 -4.48 -8.55 -1.77
CA VAL A 51 -3.56 -9.05 -0.76
C VAL A 51 -2.28 -9.55 -1.43
N ILE A 52 -1.18 -8.81 -1.28
CA ILE A 52 0.14 -9.18 -1.81
C ILE A 52 0.98 -9.96 -0.78
N GLY A 53 0.75 -9.72 0.50
CA GLY A 53 1.39 -10.43 1.61
C GLY A 53 0.36 -10.91 2.61
N LYS A 54 -0.08 -12.17 2.47
CA LYS A 54 -1.05 -12.76 3.38
C LYS A 54 -0.44 -13.00 4.76
N GLU A 55 -1.25 -12.88 5.81
CA GLU A 55 -0.93 -13.38 7.16
C GLU A 55 -0.72 -14.89 7.16
N GLU A 56 0.12 -15.41 8.07
CA GLU A 56 0.47 -16.83 8.12
C GLU A 56 -0.33 -17.60 9.17
N ASN A 57 -0.53 -17.00 10.35
CA ASN A 57 -1.16 -17.66 11.50
C ASN A 57 -2.43 -16.93 11.94
N HIS A 58 -2.32 -15.64 12.24
CA HIS A 58 -3.40 -14.78 12.71
C HIS A 58 -3.22 -13.36 12.18
N LEU A 59 -4.28 -12.62 12.09
CA LEU A 59 -4.24 -11.26 11.56
C LEU A 59 -4.23 -10.24 12.70
N ASP A 60 -3.08 -9.64 12.99
CA ASP A 60 -2.93 -8.61 14.02
C ASP A 60 -3.24 -7.21 13.51
N ALA A 61 -2.79 -6.91 12.27
CA ALA A 61 -3.03 -5.62 11.62
C ALA A 61 -2.94 -5.74 10.09
N ILE A 62 -3.37 -4.70 9.37
CA ILE A 62 -3.24 -4.60 7.92
C ILE A 62 -2.38 -3.38 7.57
N ILE A 63 -1.39 -3.58 6.69
CA ILE A 63 -0.64 -2.51 6.04
C ILE A 63 -1.18 -2.36 4.63
N ILE A 64 -1.64 -1.15 4.28
CA ILE A 64 -2.14 -0.81 2.94
C ILE A 64 -1.10 0.12 2.32
N ALA A 65 -0.53 -0.26 1.18
CA ALA A 65 0.50 0.54 0.52
C ALA A 65 0.24 0.67 -0.98
N SER A 66 0.81 1.68 -1.61
CA SER A 66 0.80 1.88 -3.05
C SER A 66 2.20 2.25 -3.55
N GLY A 67 2.47 2.02 -4.83
CA GLY A 67 3.75 2.39 -5.44
C GLY A 67 4.95 1.71 -4.78
N SER A 68 6.07 2.41 -4.71
CA SER A 68 7.31 1.92 -4.10
C SER A 68 7.19 1.49 -2.64
N GLU A 69 6.18 2.01 -1.93
CA GLU A 69 5.96 1.74 -0.51
C GLU A 69 5.44 0.31 -0.26
N VAL A 70 4.93 -0.38 -1.29
CA VAL A 70 4.57 -1.81 -1.18
C VAL A 70 5.78 -2.66 -0.85
N ASN A 71 6.92 -2.42 -1.50
CA ASN A 71 8.19 -3.08 -1.17
C ASN A 71 8.63 -2.81 0.28
N LEU A 72 8.47 -1.57 0.74
CA LEU A 72 8.76 -1.18 2.12
C LEU A 72 7.86 -1.94 3.12
N ALA A 73 6.55 -2.02 2.83
CA ALA A 73 5.58 -2.75 3.64
C ALA A 73 5.89 -4.25 3.71
N MET A 74 6.30 -4.87 2.60
CA MET A 74 6.69 -6.27 2.55
C MET A 74 7.96 -6.56 3.35
N LYS A 75 8.94 -5.65 3.35
CA LYS A 75 10.13 -5.75 4.21
C LYS A 75 9.76 -5.61 5.70
N ALA A 76 8.88 -4.67 6.02
CA ALA A 76 8.40 -4.49 7.39
C ALA A 76 7.59 -5.69 7.90
N LYS A 77 6.77 -6.34 7.05
CA LYS A 77 6.06 -7.57 7.38
C LYS A 77 7.01 -8.66 7.90
N LYS A 78 8.17 -8.86 7.25
CA LYS A 78 9.16 -9.86 7.69
C LYS A 78 9.69 -9.56 9.10
N VAL A 79 10.05 -8.29 9.36
CA VAL A 79 10.54 -7.86 10.67
C VAL A 79 9.45 -7.99 11.75
N LEU A 80 8.21 -7.63 11.42
CA LEU A 80 7.08 -7.79 12.34
C LEU A 80 6.83 -9.26 12.68
N PHE A 81 6.89 -10.14 11.69
CA PHE A 81 6.72 -11.58 11.89
C PHE A 81 7.78 -12.18 12.83
N GLU A 82 9.04 -11.76 12.70
CA GLU A 82 10.11 -12.15 13.63
C GLU A 82 9.86 -11.67 15.08
N LYS A 83 9.08 -10.59 15.24
CA LYS A 83 8.62 -10.09 16.55
C LYS A 83 7.33 -10.75 17.04
N GLY A 84 6.78 -11.72 16.31
CA GLY A 84 5.53 -12.40 16.65
C GLY A 84 4.26 -11.62 16.29
N ILE A 85 4.38 -10.60 15.43
CA ILE A 85 3.26 -9.79 14.95
C ILE A 85 3.00 -10.19 13.49
N ASP A 86 1.83 -10.76 13.21
CA ASP A 86 1.47 -11.24 11.88
C ASP A 86 0.54 -10.26 11.19
N VAL A 87 1.02 -9.65 10.10
CA VAL A 87 0.28 -8.61 9.37
C VAL A 87 -0.02 -9.04 7.94
N ARG A 88 -1.16 -8.58 7.45
CA ARG A 88 -1.48 -8.60 6.02
C ARG A 88 -0.92 -7.37 5.34
N VAL A 89 -0.33 -7.54 4.16
CA VAL A 89 0.03 -6.43 3.27
C VAL A 89 -0.92 -6.42 2.09
N VAL A 90 -1.53 -5.26 1.85
CA VAL A 90 -2.42 -4.99 0.71
C VAL A 90 -1.72 -4.00 -0.21
N SER A 91 -1.51 -4.36 -1.46
CA SER A 91 -1.20 -3.41 -2.51
C SER A 91 -2.50 -2.76 -2.99
N MET A 92 -2.56 -1.42 -2.97
CA MET A 92 -3.70 -0.64 -3.44
C MET A 92 -3.25 0.36 -4.51
N PRO A 93 -2.94 -0.10 -5.72
CA PRO A 93 -2.50 0.78 -6.80
C PRO A 93 -3.58 1.73 -7.31
N CYS A 94 -4.87 1.43 -7.14
CA CYS A 94 -5.97 2.25 -7.64
C CYS A 94 -7.18 2.21 -6.69
N GLN A 95 -7.39 3.27 -5.95
CA GLN A 95 -8.51 3.39 -4.99
C GLN A 95 -9.86 3.34 -5.71
N GLU A 96 -9.99 4.01 -6.86
CA GLU A 96 -11.23 4.11 -7.62
C GLU A 96 -11.71 2.73 -8.12
N PHE A 97 -10.80 1.87 -8.57
CA PHE A 97 -11.16 0.52 -9.00
C PHE A 97 -11.53 -0.38 -7.82
N PHE A 98 -10.84 -0.22 -6.69
CA PHE A 98 -11.20 -0.96 -5.48
C PHE A 98 -12.58 -0.58 -4.95
N ASP A 99 -12.92 0.70 -5.01
CA ASP A 99 -14.24 1.20 -4.58
C ASP A 99 -15.38 0.61 -5.39
N GLN A 100 -15.15 0.29 -6.66
CA GLN A 100 -16.14 -0.31 -7.57
C GLN A 100 -16.35 -1.81 -7.35
N GLN A 101 -15.47 -2.47 -6.57
CA GLN A 101 -15.64 -3.90 -6.28
C GLN A 101 -16.86 -4.16 -5.40
N ASP A 102 -17.37 -5.39 -5.47
CA ASP A 102 -18.43 -5.83 -4.59
C ASP A 102 -17.98 -5.92 -3.12
N GLU A 103 -18.95 -5.94 -2.21
CA GLU A 103 -18.66 -5.97 -0.78
C GLU A 103 -17.96 -7.27 -0.34
N GLN A 104 -18.19 -8.38 -1.03
CA GLN A 104 -17.53 -9.65 -0.72
C GLN A 104 -16.03 -9.56 -1.01
N TYR A 105 -15.64 -8.96 -2.14
CA TYR A 105 -14.24 -8.74 -2.48
C TYR A 105 -13.57 -7.75 -1.51
N LYS A 106 -14.21 -6.63 -1.23
CA LYS A 106 -13.71 -5.63 -0.27
C LYS A 106 -13.47 -6.24 1.11
N GLU A 107 -14.43 -7.04 1.59
CA GLU A 107 -14.33 -7.73 2.88
C GLU A 107 -13.20 -8.78 2.88
N ALA A 108 -12.97 -9.48 1.76
CA ALA A 108 -11.86 -10.42 1.65
C ALA A 108 -10.49 -9.75 1.70
N VAL A 109 -10.34 -8.54 1.12
CA VAL A 109 -9.09 -7.77 1.10
C VAL A 109 -8.90 -6.99 2.40
N LEU A 110 -9.92 -6.26 2.85
CA LEU A 110 -9.93 -5.38 4.02
C LEU A 110 -11.09 -5.75 4.97
N PRO A 111 -11.00 -6.85 5.73
CA PRO A 111 -12.06 -7.29 6.63
C PRO A 111 -12.50 -6.19 7.60
N ASN A 112 -13.79 -5.90 7.67
CA ASN A 112 -14.36 -4.85 8.53
C ASN A 112 -14.07 -5.09 10.03
N ALA A 113 -13.93 -6.35 10.43
CA ALA A 113 -13.57 -6.72 11.80
C ALA A 113 -12.13 -6.31 12.17
N MET A 114 -11.21 -6.19 11.18
CA MET A 114 -9.85 -5.76 11.38
C MET A 114 -9.74 -4.25 11.24
N ARG A 115 -9.76 -3.54 12.39
CA ARG A 115 -9.72 -2.07 12.44
C ARG A 115 -8.31 -1.50 12.59
N LYS A 116 -7.34 -2.33 12.98
CA LYS A 116 -5.92 -1.94 13.11
C LYS A 116 -5.28 -1.89 11.72
N ARG A 117 -5.36 -0.73 11.08
CA ARG A 117 -4.89 -0.52 9.70
C ARG A 117 -3.92 0.64 9.61
N LEU A 118 -2.83 0.44 8.89
CA LEU A 118 -1.83 1.45 8.56
C LEU A 118 -1.83 1.67 7.04
N SER A 119 -2.01 2.90 6.58
CA SER A 119 -1.68 3.24 5.20
C SER A 119 -0.26 3.79 5.10
N VAL A 120 0.45 3.42 4.03
CA VAL A 120 1.84 3.83 3.76
C VAL A 120 1.94 4.36 2.34
N GLU A 121 2.00 5.67 2.19
CA GLU A 121 2.13 6.33 0.89
C GLU A 121 2.88 7.66 1.02
N MET A 122 3.93 7.86 0.21
CA MET A 122 4.67 9.13 0.12
C MET A 122 3.88 10.18 -0.67
N ALA A 123 2.67 10.46 -0.21
CA ALA A 123 1.76 11.48 -0.69
C ALA A 123 0.90 11.99 0.48
N SER A 124 -0.06 12.87 0.20
CA SER A 124 -0.99 13.38 1.22
C SER A 124 -1.84 12.26 1.84
N SER A 125 -2.18 12.42 3.12
CA SER A 125 -3.12 11.51 3.82
C SER A 125 -4.56 11.58 3.28
N PHE A 126 -4.84 12.54 2.39
CA PHE A 126 -6.18 12.73 1.83
C PHE A 126 -6.69 11.46 1.12
N GLY A 127 -7.88 11.01 1.50
CA GLY A 127 -8.51 9.81 0.97
C GLY A 127 -8.21 8.53 1.77
N TRP A 128 -7.06 8.42 2.43
CA TRP A 128 -6.66 7.20 3.14
C TRP A 128 -7.52 6.88 4.37
N HIS A 129 -8.10 7.89 5.02
CA HIS A 129 -8.99 7.69 6.18
C HIS A 129 -10.22 6.82 5.86
N LYS A 130 -10.65 6.77 4.60
CA LYS A 130 -11.71 5.87 4.14
C LYS A 130 -11.36 4.39 4.35
N TYR A 131 -10.09 4.03 4.19
CA TYR A 131 -9.63 2.64 4.25
C TYR A 131 -9.07 2.26 5.61
N VAL A 132 -8.39 3.19 6.29
CA VAL A 132 -7.83 2.91 7.63
C VAL A 132 -8.85 3.10 8.75
N GLY A 133 -9.87 3.90 8.52
CA GLY A 133 -10.90 4.20 9.54
C GLY A 133 -10.41 5.13 10.65
N LEU A 134 -11.23 5.25 11.71
CA LEU A 134 -10.95 6.13 12.85
C LEU A 134 -9.84 5.60 13.78
N ASP A 135 -9.65 4.28 13.82
CA ASP A 135 -8.67 3.62 14.69
C ASP A 135 -7.32 3.38 13.97
N GLY A 136 -7.27 3.68 12.67
CA GLY A 136 -6.09 3.46 11.86
C GLY A 136 -5.11 4.64 11.87
N ILE A 137 -3.91 4.39 11.34
CA ILE A 137 -2.85 5.38 11.17
C ILE A 137 -2.57 5.59 9.69
N THR A 138 -2.26 6.83 9.30
CA THR A 138 -1.74 7.17 7.97
C THR A 138 -0.27 7.57 8.08
N MET A 139 0.62 6.86 7.39
CA MET A 139 2.01 7.24 7.19
C MET A 139 2.11 7.96 5.84
N SER A 140 2.14 9.30 5.88
CA SER A 140 1.91 10.19 4.73
C SER A 140 2.78 11.44 4.83
N ILE A 141 2.88 12.21 3.75
CA ILE A 141 3.57 13.50 3.73
C ILE A 141 2.52 14.61 3.53
N ASN A 142 2.25 15.36 4.60
CA ASN A 142 1.28 16.45 4.61
C ASN A 142 1.95 17.85 4.63
N GLU A 143 3.20 17.92 4.22
CA GLU A 143 3.98 19.15 4.11
C GLU A 143 4.64 19.25 2.74
N PHE A 144 5.27 20.37 2.43
CA PHE A 144 6.03 20.53 1.19
C PHE A 144 7.20 19.54 1.12
N GLY A 145 7.43 18.98 -0.08
CA GLY A 145 8.54 18.09 -0.34
C GLY A 145 9.90 18.75 -0.12
N LYS A 146 10.93 17.92 0.11
CA LYS A 146 12.32 18.33 0.24
C LYS A 146 13.07 17.99 -1.05
N SER A 147 14.06 18.82 -1.40
CA SER A 147 14.91 18.60 -2.57
C SER A 147 16.29 18.10 -2.11
N ALA A 148 16.50 16.79 -2.20
CA ALA A 148 17.76 16.11 -1.93
C ALA A 148 17.74 14.70 -2.57
N PRO A 149 18.84 13.92 -2.54
CA PRO A 149 18.82 12.53 -2.95
C PRO A 149 17.76 11.71 -2.22
N ALA A 150 17.10 10.79 -2.92
CA ALA A 150 16.00 9.98 -2.37
C ALA A 150 16.39 9.23 -1.08
N GLN A 151 17.62 8.74 -1.02
CA GLN A 151 18.17 8.04 0.14
C GLN A 151 18.25 8.88 1.42
N ASP A 152 18.27 10.22 1.28
CA ASP A 152 18.30 11.14 2.41
C ASP A 152 16.89 11.66 2.74
N VAL A 153 16.09 11.94 1.71
CA VAL A 153 14.75 12.51 1.84
C VAL A 153 13.76 11.49 2.39
N ILE A 154 13.73 10.27 1.84
CA ILE A 154 12.75 9.25 2.21
C ILE A 154 12.83 8.90 3.71
N PRO A 155 14.01 8.60 4.28
CA PRO A 155 14.13 8.36 5.72
C PRO A 155 13.82 9.60 6.56
N SER A 156 14.07 10.82 6.06
CA SER A 156 13.77 12.05 6.80
C SER A 156 12.28 12.29 7.04
N TYR A 157 11.40 11.60 6.29
CA TYR A 157 9.96 11.53 6.51
C TYR A 157 9.51 10.29 7.28
N GLY A 158 10.46 9.47 7.74
CA GLY A 158 10.17 8.24 8.48
C GLY A 158 9.82 7.04 7.62
N PHE A 159 9.87 7.13 6.28
CA PHE A 159 9.58 6.00 5.38
C PHE A 159 10.74 4.99 5.38
N THR A 160 10.87 4.30 6.50
CA THR A 160 11.84 3.22 6.75
C THR A 160 11.11 1.98 7.24
N VAL A 161 11.77 0.83 7.19
CA VAL A 161 11.23 -0.42 7.75
C VAL A 161 10.89 -0.23 9.22
N ASP A 162 11.79 0.38 10.00
CA ASP A 162 11.58 0.66 11.43
C ASP A 162 10.38 1.60 11.64
N GLY A 163 10.23 2.64 10.81
CA GLY A 163 9.11 3.56 10.89
C GLY A 163 7.75 2.87 10.64
N VAL A 164 7.67 1.92 9.71
CA VAL A 164 6.47 1.11 9.50
C VAL A 164 6.21 0.20 10.70
N VAL A 165 7.26 -0.47 11.21
CA VAL A 165 7.18 -1.34 12.38
C VAL A 165 6.68 -0.57 13.60
N GLU A 166 7.26 0.60 13.90
CA GLU A 166 6.84 1.46 15.02
C GLU A 166 5.36 1.88 14.93
N ASN A 167 4.87 2.19 13.73
CA ASN A 167 3.47 2.55 13.54
C ASN A 167 2.54 1.36 13.77
N ILE A 168 2.91 0.16 13.36
CA ILE A 168 2.15 -1.06 13.69
C ILE A 168 2.17 -1.32 15.19
N GLU A 169 3.34 -1.24 15.85
CA GLU A 169 3.44 -1.42 17.32
C GLU A 169 2.60 -0.39 18.09
N LYS A 170 2.43 0.83 17.57
CA LYS A 170 1.53 1.84 18.15
C LYS A 170 0.05 1.45 17.98
N LEU A 171 -0.33 0.90 16.84
CA LEU A 171 -1.70 0.43 16.59
C LEU A 171 -2.10 -0.74 17.50
N LEU A 172 -1.13 -1.52 17.97
CA LEU A 172 -1.37 -2.73 18.77
C LEU A 172 -1.50 -2.43 20.28
N LYS A 173 -1.07 -1.25 20.72
CA LYS A 173 -1.20 -0.78 22.11
C LYS A 173 -2.60 -0.26 22.41
#